data_3f5d6ef837303f539c5ef9749160504d
#
_entry.id   3f5d6ef837303f539c5ef9749160504d
#
_cell.length_a   1.000
_cell.length_b   1.000
_cell.length_c   1.000
_cell.angle_alpha   90.00
_cell.angle_beta   90.00
_cell.angle_gamma   90.00
#
_symmetry.space_group_name_H-M   'P 1'
#
loop_
_entity.id
_entity.type
_entity.pdbx_description
1 polymer ?
#
loop_
_entity_poly.entity_id
_entity_poly.type
_entity_poly.pdbx_seq_one_letter_code
_entity_poly.pdbx_strand_id
1 'polypeptide(L)'
;MLDEGVSPNHITMTSVLSACNHAGLVDEAKRYFDSMKEMFGIDRTEEHYACMIDLLGRAGKLEDAMELVNSMPFQPNAAVWGALLGASRVHKDPELARMAAEKLFILEPEKSGTHVLLANTYASAGMWDEVSNVRKLMKENKVRKEPAMSWVEMKDKVHTFVVGDKSHPRTQDIYRKLDELGDLMSKAGYDRREKELLLSHHSERLAVAFALISTPAGAPIRVKKNLRICRDCHVAIKFISQIVSREIIVRDINRFHHFKDGTCSCGDYW
;
A
#
# COMPACT_ATOMS: atom_id res chain seq x y z
N MET A 1 -12.98 25.91 -11.45
CA MET A 1 -14.25 25.62 -10.77
C MET A 1 -14.81 26.85 -10.07
N LEU A 2 -14.16 27.42 -9.04
CA LEU A 2 -14.65 28.62 -8.35
C LEU A 2 -14.74 29.82 -9.28
N ASP A 3 -13.72 30.05 -10.14
CA ASP A 3 -13.67 31.12 -11.14
C ASP A 3 -14.79 31.00 -12.19
N GLU A 4 -15.36 29.82 -12.35
CA GLU A 4 -16.49 29.54 -13.24
C GLU A 4 -17.85 29.55 -12.51
N GLY A 5 -17.87 29.98 -11.24
CA GLY A 5 -19.09 30.07 -10.42
C GLY A 5 -19.63 28.72 -9.94
N VAL A 6 -18.85 27.65 -10.01
CA VAL A 6 -19.25 26.31 -9.54
C VAL A 6 -18.76 26.10 -8.12
N SER A 7 -19.68 25.94 -7.17
CA SER A 7 -19.37 25.69 -5.76
C SER A 7 -18.96 24.22 -5.53
N PRO A 8 -17.91 23.97 -4.73
CA PRO A 8 -17.54 22.63 -4.33
C PRO A 8 -18.63 21.97 -3.46
N ASN A 9 -18.70 20.66 -3.47
CA ASN A 9 -19.53 19.86 -2.59
C ASN A 9 -18.66 18.88 -1.77
N HIS A 10 -19.28 18.04 -0.94
CA HIS A 10 -18.57 17.06 -0.10
C HIS A 10 -17.70 16.11 -0.93
N ILE A 11 -18.15 15.67 -2.12
CA ILE A 11 -17.35 14.79 -3.02
C ILE A 11 -16.12 15.53 -3.55
N THR A 12 -16.28 16.82 -3.92
CA THR A 12 -15.17 17.66 -4.36
C THR A 12 -14.11 17.75 -3.26
N MET A 13 -14.54 17.99 -2.01
CA MET A 13 -13.62 18.12 -0.88
C MET A 13 -12.94 16.79 -0.54
N THR A 14 -13.66 15.67 -0.55
CA THR A 14 -13.06 14.33 -0.41
C THR A 14 -11.99 14.09 -1.48
N SER A 15 -12.26 14.47 -2.73
CA SER A 15 -11.30 14.30 -3.83
C SER A 15 -10.04 15.16 -3.64
N VAL A 16 -10.20 16.41 -3.22
CA VAL A 16 -9.08 17.33 -2.94
C VAL A 16 -8.24 16.80 -1.76
N LEU A 17 -8.89 16.43 -0.64
CA LEU A 17 -8.18 15.88 0.53
C LEU A 17 -7.47 14.57 0.20
N SER A 18 -8.11 13.71 -0.60
CA SER A 18 -7.48 12.48 -1.08
C SER A 18 -6.27 12.76 -1.97
N ALA A 19 -6.35 13.75 -2.86
CA ALA A 19 -5.20 14.18 -3.68
C ALA A 19 -4.05 14.71 -2.81
N CYS A 20 -4.35 15.58 -1.83
CA CYS A 20 -3.36 16.06 -0.86
C CYS A 20 -2.74 14.90 -0.07
N ASN A 21 -3.57 13.94 0.39
CA ASN A 21 -3.09 12.76 1.08
C ASN A 21 -2.11 11.94 0.22
N HIS A 22 -2.44 11.74 -1.05
CA HIS A 22 -1.56 11.02 -1.96
C HIS A 22 -0.26 11.75 -2.31
N ALA A 23 -0.29 13.08 -2.27
CA ALA A 23 0.86 13.93 -2.54
C ALA A 23 1.67 14.31 -1.29
N GLY A 24 1.19 14.01 -0.09
CA GLY A 24 1.84 14.38 1.18
C GLY A 24 1.69 15.87 1.54
N LEU A 25 0.71 16.56 0.97
CA LEU A 25 0.48 18.00 1.13
C LEU A 25 -0.32 18.30 2.40
N VAL A 26 0.34 18.21 3.56
CA VAL A 26 -0.31 18.33 4.88
C VAL A 26 -0.92 19.71 5.10
N ASP A 27 -0.17 20.78 4.81
CA ASP A 27 -0.60 22.14 5.09
C ASP A 27 -1.74 22.57 4.18
N GLU A 28 -1.70 22.17 2.90
CA GLU A 28 -2.79 22.38 1.96
C GLU A 28 -4.05 21.66 2.40
N ALA A 29 -3.93 20.40 2.80
CA ALA A 29 -5.05 19.62 3.27
C ALA A 29 -5.70 20.23 4.52
N LYS A 30 -4.89 20.67 5.49
CA LYS A 30 -5.39 21.37 6.69
C LYS A 30 -6.18 22.62 6.29
N ARG A 31 -5.66 23.47 5.41
CA ARG A 31 -6.36 24.67 4.93
C ARG A 31 -7.70 24.33 4.28
N TYR A 32 -7.75 23.33 3.40
CA TYR A 32 -9.00 22.91 2.78
C TYR A 32 -9.99 22.33 3.82
N PHE A 33 -9.52 21.47 4.70
CA PHE A 33 -10.34 20.85 5.72
C PHE A 33 -10.96 21.90 6.68
N ASP A 34 -10.18 22.91 7.09
CA ASP A 34 -10.63 23.95 7.99
C ASP A 34 -11.61 24.90 7.31
N SER A 35 -11.41 25.19 6.03
CA SER A 35 -12.28 26.08 5.26
C SER A 35 -13.62 25.49 4.85
N MET A 36 -13.82 24.18 4.97
CA MET A 36 -15.03 23.49 4.48
C MET A 36 -16.34 24.11 4.98
N LYS A 37 -16.44 24.33 6.29
CA LYS A 37 -17.67 24.84 6.89
C LYS A 37 -17.83 26.34 6.65
N GLU A 38 -16.79 27.12 6.90
CA GLU A 38 -16.86 28.58 6.88
C GLU A 38 -16.95 29.15 5.46
N MET A 39 -16.16 28.62 4.51
CA MET A 39 -16.12 29.14 3.15
C MET A 39 -17.15 28.50 2.22
N PHE A 40 -17.47 27.23 2.42
CA PHE A 40 -18.29 26.48 1.47
C PHE A 40 -19.58 25.93 2.08
N GLY A 41 -19.83 26.09 3.39
CA GLY A 41 -21.00 25.58 4.08
C GLY A 41 -21.08 24.05 4.14
N ILE A 42 -19.95 23.35 3.91
CA ILE A 42 -19.87 21.89 3.85
C ILE A 42 -19.55 21.33 5.21
N ASP A 43 -20.43 20.49 5.75
CA ASP A 43 -20.15 19.73 6.96
C ASP A 43 -19.14 18.63 6.70
N ARG A 44 -18.21 18.42 7.64
CA ARG A 44 -17.17 17.39 7.54
C ARG A 44 -17.79 16.02 7.76
N THR A 45 -17.54 15.09 6.83
CA THR A 45 -17.99 13.69 6.90
C THR A 45 -16.86 12.77 7.35
N GLU A 46 -17.19 11.51 7.63
CA GLU A 46 -16.22 10.46 8.00
C GLU A 46 -15.09 10.34 6.99
N GLU A 47 -15.38 10.46 5.69
CA GLU A 47 -14.41 10.36 4.63
C GLU A 47 -13.39 11.50 4.67
N HIS A 48 -13.83 12.72 4.99
CA HIS A 48 -12.94 13.87 5.13
C HIS A 48 -11.98 13.67 6.30
N TYR A 49 -12.49 13.23 7.46
CA TYR A 49 -11.66 12.89 8.62
C TYR A 49 -10.70 11.74 8.31
N ALA A 50 -11.15 10.67 7.66
CA ALA A 50 -10.30 9.54 7.29
C ALA A 50 -9.15 9.96 6.37
N CYS A 51 -9.40 10.83 5.37
CA CYS A 51 -8.36 11.37 4.50
C CYS A 51 -7.31 12.16 5.29
N MET A 52 -7.74 13.02 6.21
CA MET A 52 -6.83 13.83 7.03
C MET A 52 -6.02 12.98 7.99
N ILE A 53 -6.64 11.99 8.66
CA ILE A 53 -5.98 11.08 9.59
C ILE A 53 -4.95 10.21 8.88
N ASP A 54 -5.28 9.68 7.69
CA ASP A 54 -4.31 8.92 6.87
C ASP A 54 -3.13 9.80 6.44
N LEU A 55 -3.38 11.03 6.03
CA LEU A 55 -2.35 12.00 5.66
C LEU A 55 -1.42 12.33 6.85
N LEU A 56 -1.99 12.69 7.99
CA LEU A 56 -1.24 13.00 9.22
C LEU A 56 -0.43 11.79 9.68
N GLY A 57 -1.06 10.61 9.66
CA GLY A 57 -0.40 9.35 9.99
C GLY A 57 0.79 9.03 9.10
N ARG A 58 0.66 9.18 7.78
CA ARG A 58 1.77 8.99 6.82
C ARG A 58 2.87 10.01 7.01
N ALA A 59 2.53 11.25 7.34
CA ALA A 59 3.48 12.33 7.61
C ALA A 59 4.20 12.18 8.97
N GLY A 60 3.88 11.16 9.77
CA GLY A 60 4.46 10.93 11.09
C GLY A 60 3.89 11.81 12.21
N LYS A 61 2.82 12.56 11.92
CA LYS A 61 2.13 13.42 12.89
C LYS A 61 1.07 12.62 13.65
N LEU A 62 1.52 11.58 14.40
CA LEU A 62 0.62 10.61 15.03
C LEU A 62 -0.23 11.24 16.14
N GLU A 63 0.34 12.20 16.87
CA GLU A 63 -0.37 12.96 17.91
C GLU A 63 -1.48 13.81 17.30
N ASP A 64 -1.18 14.61 16.26
CA ASP A 64 -2.18 15.39 15.52
C ASP A 64 -3.30 14.48 14.97
N ALA A 65 -2.95 13.29 14.46
CA ALA A 65 -3.91 12.32 13.95
C ALA A 65 -4.86 11.82 15.06
N MET A 66 -4.32 11.50 16.24
CA MET A 66 -5.12 11.08 17.39
C MET A 66 -5.98 12.21 17.96
N GLU A 67 -5.47 13.43 18.03
CA GLU A 67 -6.26 14.60 18.41
C GLU A 67 -7.46 14.79 17.46
N LEU A 68 -7.21 14.63 16.15
CA LEU A 68 -8.28 14.74 15.17
C LEU A 68 -9.32 13.62 15.33
N VAL A 69 -8.93 12.38 15.63
CA VAL A 69 -9.84 11.27 15.95
C VAL A 69 -10.70 11.61 17.17
N ASN A 70 -10.09 12.13 18.22
CA ASN A 70 -10.80 12.48 19.46
C ASN A 70 -11.76 13.67 19.28
N SER A 71 -11.53 14.53 18.29
CA SER A 71 -12.38 15.68 17.96
C SER A 71 -13.53 15.35 17.02
N MET A 72 -13.61 14.12 16.50
CA MET A 72 -14.69 13.72 15.58
C MET A 72 -16.06 13.81 16.28
N PRO A 73 -17.07 14.40 15.64
CA PRO A 73 -18.42 14.50 16.22
C PRO A 73 -19.22 13.19 16.14
N PHE A 74 -18.61 12.13 15.64
CA PHE A 74 -19.18 10.79 15.47
C PHE A 74 -18.13 9.72 15.78
N GLN A 75 -18.57 8.46 15.93
CA GLN A 75 -17.66 7.35 16.23
C GLN A 75 -16.76 7.05 15.03
N PRO A 76 -15.43 6.92 15.21
CA PRO A 76 -14.50 6.58 14.15
C PRO A 76 -14.83 5.20 13.56
N ASN A 77 -14.88 5.13 12.24
CA ASN A 77 -15.16 3.90 11.49
C ASN A 77 -13.87 3.09 11.21
N ALA A 78 -14.01 1.96 10.52
CA ALA A 78 -12.90 1.08 10.18
C ALA A 78 -11.84 1.74 9.27
N ALA A 79 -12.20 2.73 8.45
CA ALA A 79 -11.24 3.45 7.61
C ALA A 79 -10.29 4.30 8.46
N VAL A 80 -10.80 4.99 9.47
CA VAL A 80 -10.03 5.79 10.42
C VAL A 80 -9.03 4.93 11.20
N TRP A 81 -9.51 3.85 11.84
CA TRP A 81 -8.65 2.95 12.60
C TRP A 81 -7.66 2.20 11.71
N GLY A 82 -8.07 1.89 10.47
CA GLY A 82 -7.19 1.29 9.47
C GLY A 82 -6.03 2.22 9.05
N ALA A 83 -6.31 3.51 8.92
CA ALA A 83 -5.29 4.53 8.65
C ALA A 83 -4.27 4.62 9.79
N LEU A 84 -4.74 4.68 11.04
CA LEU A 84 -3.86 4.69 12.23
C LEU A 84 -3.02 3.43 12.36
N LEU A 85 -3.62 2.24 12.13
CA LEU A 85 -2.87 0.99 12.12
C LEU A 85 -1.82 0.95 11.01
N GLY A 86 -2.13 1.52 9.84
CA GLY A 86 -1.17 1.68 8.74
C GLY A 86 -0.01 2.60 9.11
N ALA A 87 -0.30 3.74 9.73
CA ALA A 87 0.68 4.71 10.19
C ALA A 87 1.59 4.15 11.30
N SER A 88 1.01 3.47 12.29
CA SER A 88 1.75 2.85 13.39
C SER A 88 2.80 1.85 12.91
N ARG A 89 2.51 1.10 11.85
CA ARG A 89 3.48 0.21 11.22
C ARG A 89 4.64 0.97 10.60
N VAL A 90 4.37 2.08 9.90
CA VAL A 90 5.41 2.88 9.23
C VAL A 90 6.33 3.53 10.26
N HIS A 91 5.76 4.06 11.34
CA HIS A 91 6.48 4.79 12.38
C HIS A 91 6.90 3.91 13.55
N LYS A 92 6.67 2.57 13.47
CA LYS A 92 7.08 1.58 14.48
C LYS A 92 6.51 1.85 15.86
N ASP A 93 5.24 2.22 15.93
CA ASP A 93 4.51 2.44 17.18
C ASP A 93 3.61 1.23 17.48
N PRO A 94 4.05 0.28 18.34
CA PRO A 94 3.29 -0.91 18.65
C PRO A 94 2.06 -0.64 19.54
N GLU A 95 2.08 0.41 20.36
CA GLU A 95 0.96 0.75 21.24
C GLU A 95 -0.21 1.34 20.44
N LEU A 96 0.07 2.27 19.53
CA LEU A 96 -0.94 2.79 18.62
C LEU A 96 -1.48 1.66 17.72
N ALA A 97 -0.60 0.74 17.27
CA ALA A 97 -1.02 -0.41 16.48
C ALA A 97 -2.00 -1.30 17.25
N ARG A 98 -1.71 -1.59 18.52
CA ARG A 98 -2.58 -2.39 19.40
C ARG A 98 -3.94 -1.73 19.56
N MET A 99 -3.96 -0.45 19.95
CA MET A 99 -5.20 0.30 20.15
C MET A 99 -6.06 0.33 18.89
N ALA A 100 -5.48 0.64 17.75
CA ALA A 100 -6.20 0.69 16.48
C ALA A 100 -6.72 -0.70 16.06
N ALA A 101 -5.94 -1.75 16.25
CA ALA A 101 -6.33 -3.11 15.93
C ALA A 101 -7.46 -3.62 16.83
N GLU A 102 -7.47 -3.32 18.12
CA GLU A 102 -8.56 -3.67 19.04
C GLU A 102 -9.90 -3.10 18.57
N LYS A 103 -9.91 -1.85 18.10
CA LYS A 103 -11.11 -1.25 17.50
C LYS A 103 -11.53 -1.93 16.20
N LEU A 104 -10.56 -2.27 15.35
CA LEU A 104 -10.82 -2.96 14.09
C LEU A 104 -11.32 -4.39 14.30
N PHE A 105 -10.88 -5.11 15.32
CA PHE A 105 -11.38 -6.45 15.65
C PHE A 105 -12.86 -6.43 16.04
N ILE A 106 -13.34 -5.30 16.59
CA ILE A 106 -14.77 -5.12 16.89
C ILE A 106 -15.55 -4.77 15.62
N LEU A 107 -15.00 -3.87 14.79
CA LEU A 107 -15.69 -3.35 13.61
C LEU A 107 -15.66 -4.33 12.42
N GLU A 108 -14.55 -5.02 12.23
CA GLU A 108 -14.30 -5.94 11.10
C GLU A 108 -13.58 -7.22 11.58
N PRO A 109 -14.23 -8.09 12.38
CA PRO A 109 -13.57 -9.23 13.05
C PRO A 109 -12.97 -10.25 12.07
N GLU A 110 -13.53 -10.39 10.88
CA GLU A 110 -13.08 -11.35 9.86
C GLU A 110 -11.96 -10.82 8.97
N LYS A 111 -11.58 -9.54 9.08
CA LYS A 111 -10.59 -8.92 8.22
C LYS A 111 -9.18 -9.37 8.57
N SER A 112 -8.62 -10.26 7.76
CA SER A 112 -7.27 -10.80 7.96
C SER A 112 -6.17 -9.74 7.93
N GLY A 113 -6.38 -8.64 7.18
CA GLY A 113 -5.44 -7.54 7.04
C GLY A 113 -5.05 -6.90 8.36
N THR A 114 -6.01 -6.72 9.29
CA THR A 114 -5.78 -6.19 10.64
C THR A 114 -4.79 -7.05 11.43
N HIS A 115 -5.03 -8.36 11.47
CA HIS A 115 -4.14 -9.31 12.16
C HIS A 115 -2.73 -9.32 11.57
N VAL A 116 -2.63 -9.33 10.23
CA VAL A 116 -1.35 -9.35 9.54
C VAL A 116 -0.57 -8.06 9.79
N LEU A 117 -1.25 -6.91 9.75
CA LEU A 117 -0.62 -5.61 9.94
C LEU A 117 -0.11 -5.45 11.37
N LEU A 118 -0.92 -5.81 12.37
CA LEU A 118 -0.53 -5.81 13.77
C LEU A 118 0.66 -6.73 14.04
N ALA A 119 0.60 -8.00 13.56
CA ALA A 119 1.71 -8.94 13.71
C ALA A 119 3.02 -8.42 13.07
N ASN A 120 2.92 -7.75 11.90
CA ASN A 120 4.08 -7.17 11.25
C ASN A 120 4.64 -5.96 12.04
N THR A 121 3.79 -5.17 12.68
CA THR A 121 4.21 -4.05 13.53
C THR A 121 4.96 -4.59 14.75
N TYR A 122 4.42 -5.58 15.44
CA TYR A 122 5.09 -6.23 16.57
C TYR A 122 6.42 -6.89 16.15
N ALA A 123 6.46 -7.58 15.00
CA ALA A 123 7.70 -8.16 14.49
C ALA A 123 8.78 -7.10 14.23
N SER A 124 8.41 -5.94 13.70
CA SER A 124 9.34 -4.84 13.47
C SER A 124 9.87 -4.19 14.75
N ALA A 125 9.12 -4.33 15.85
CA ALA A 125 9.50 -3.90 17.21
C ALA A 125 10.21 -5.01 18.02
N GLY A 126 10.41 -6.21 17.44
CA GLY A 126 11.03 -7.34 18.13
C GLY A 126 10.14 -8.05 19.16
N MET A 127 8.84 -7.75 19.20
CA MET A 127 7.86 -8.28 20.16
C MET A 127 7.32 -9.64 19.69
N TRP A 128 8.16 -10.67 19.72
CA TRP A 128 7.87 -11.98 19.11
C TRP A 128 6.75 -12.76 19.81
N ASP A 129 6.58 -12.58 21.11
CA ASP A 129 5.49 -13.20 21.88
C ASP A 129 4.14 -12.66 21.41
N GLU A 130 4.06 -11.33 21.21
CA GLU A 130 2.85 -10.68 20.70
C GLU A 130 2.54 -11.11 19.24
N VAL A 131 3.56 -11.29 18.40
CA VAL A 131 3.38 -11.88 17.07
C VAL A 131 2.73 -13.25 17.15
N SER A 132 3.18 -14.10 18.08
CA SER A 132 2.64 -15.43 18.30
C SER A 132 1.20 -15.38 18.78
N ASN A 133 0.87 -14.47 19.71
CA ASN A 133 -0.48 -14.26 20.22
C ASN A 133 -1.46 -13.84 19.12
N VAL A 134 -1.07 -12.87 18.27
CA VAL A 134 -1.91 -12.44 17.14
C VAL A 134 -2.16 -13.58 16.14
N ARG A 135 -1.14 -14.38 15.85
CA ARG A 135 -1.27 -15.54 14.95
C ARG A 135 -2.18 -16.63 15.53
N LYS A 136 -2.11 -16.84 16.84
CA LYS A 136 -2.99 -17.77 17.57
C LYS A 136 -4.43 -17.28 17.50
N LEU A 137 -4.68 -16.00 17.81
CA LEU A 137 -5.99 -15.36 17.71
C LEU A 137 -6.60 -15.51 16.30
N MET A 138 -5.80 -15.27 15.28
CA MET A 138 -6.22 -15.42 13.87
C MET A 138 -6.66 -16.87 13.56
N LYS A 139 -5.95 -17.86 14.11
CA LYS A 139 -6.27 -19.29 13.95
C LYS A 139 -7.54 -19.67 14.72
N GLU A 140 -7.68 -19.22 15.95
CA GLU A 140 -8.85 -19.47 16.81
C GLU A 140 -10.12 -18.90 16.19
N ASN A 141 -10.05 -17.69 15.65
CA ASN A 141 -11.16 -17.03 14.97
C ASN A 141 -11.36 -17.52 13.51
N LYS A 142 -10.60 -18.53 13.06
CA LYS A 142 -10.66 -19.09 11.69
C LYS A 142 -10.45 -18.05 10.58
N VAL A 143 -9.81 -16.93 10.90
CA VAL A 143 -9.50 -15.86 9.92
C VAL A 143 -8.37 -16.35 9.01
N ARG A 144 -8.64 -16.42 7.71
CA ARG A 144 -7.67 -16.86 6.70
C ARG A 144 -7.04 -15.67 6.04
N LYS A 145 -5.70 -15.69 5.93
CA LYS A 145 -4.97 -14.66 5.18
C LYS A 145 -5.37 -14.71 3.71
N GLU A 146 -5.79 -13.57 3.18
CA GLU A 146 -6.01 -13.43 1.74
C GLU A 146 -4.67 -13.57 0.99
N PRO A 147 -4.58 -14.48 -0.01
CA PRO A 147 -3.37 -14.65 -0.79
C PRO A 147 -3.11 -13.41 -1.64
N ALA A 148 -1.86 -12.94 -1.62
CA ALA A 148 -1.42 -11.89 -2.50
C ALA A 148 -1.34 -12.41 -3.94
N MET A 149 -2.09 -11.78 -4.84
CA MET A 149 -2.12 -12.10 -6.26
C MET A 149 -1.71 -10.90 -7.10
N SER A 150 -0.97 -11.17 -8.16
CA SER A 150 -0.68 -10.19 -9.22
C SER A 150 -0.99 -10.80 -10.56
N TRP A 151 -1.44 -9.98 -11.52
CA TRP A 151 -1.76 -10.46 -12.85
C TRP A 151 -1.36 -9.48 -13.94
N VAL A 152 -1.16 -10.05 -15.11
CA VAL A 152 -0.83 -9.36 -16.35
C VAL A 152 -1.81 -9.81 -17.42
N GLU A 153 -2.38 -8.86 -18.13
CA GLU A 153 -3.26 -9.13 -19.28
C GLU A 153 -2.45 -9.10 -20.57
N MET A 154 -2.45 -10.20 -21.32
CA MET A 154 -1.75 -10.31 -22.59
C MET A 154 -2.53 -11.14 -23.61
N LYS A 155 -2.74 -10.58 -24.81
CA LYS A 155 -3.39 -11.29 -25.92
C LYS A 155 -4.69 -11.98 -25.49
N ASP A 156 -5.58 -11.24 -24.86
CA ASP A 156 -6.89 -11.70 -24.38
C ASP A 156 -6.85 -12.78 -23.29
N LYS A 157 -5.68 -12.99 -22.67
CA LYS A 157 -5.50 -13.87 -21.51
C LYS A 157 -5.00 -13.12 -20.30
N VAL A 158 -5.56 -13.48 -19.14
CA VAL A 158 -5.08 -13.05 -17.84
C VAL A 158 -4.14 -14.10 -17.29
N HIS A 159 -2.91 -13.70 -17.00
CA HIS A 159 -1.91 -14.53 -16.34
C HIS A 159 -1.80 -14.10 -14.89
N THR A 160 -2.19 -14.98 -13.98
CA THR A 160 -2.24 -14.71 -12.53
C THR A 160 -1.10 -15.41 -11.83
N PHE A 161 -0.50 -14.74 -10.84
CA PHE A 161 0.61 -15.23 -10.04
C PHE A 161 0.31 -15.05 -8.56
N VAL A 162 0.64 -16.05 -7.77
CA VAL A 162 0.71 -15.98 -6.29
C VAL A 162 2.16 -16.11 -5.84
N VAL A 163 2.43 -15.87 -4.56
CA VAL A 163 3.80 -16.01 -4.01
C VAL A 163 4.32 -17.43 -4.24
N GLY A 164 5.48 -17.55 -4.85
CA GLY A 164 6.14 -18.83 -5.10
C GLY A 164 5.44 -19.72 -6.13
N ASP A 165 4.56 -19.17 -6.95
CA ASP A 165 3.80 -19.91 -7.96
C ASP A 165 4.72 -20.62 -8.96
N LYS A 166 4.48 -21.92 -9.13
CA LYS A 166 5.16 -22.79 -10.09
C LYS A 166 4.22 -23.45 -11.09
N SER A 167 2.96 -23.05 -11.09
CA SER A 167 1.91 -23.68 -11.92
C SER A 167 1.88 -23.15 -13.36
N HIS A 168 2.49 -22.00 -13.61
CA HIS A 168 2.47 -21.38 -14.94
C HIS A 168 3.28 -22.20 -15.96
N PRO A 169 2.78 -22.43 -17.21
CA PRO A 169 3.50 -23.21 -18.24
C PRO A 169 4.93 -22.74 -18.54
N ARG A 170 5.19 -21.44 -18.37
CA ARG A 170 6.53 -20.85 -18.57
C ARG A 170 7.31 -20.64 -17.25
N THR A 171 7.01 -21.42 -16.22
CA THR A 171 7.65 -21.29 -14.90
C THR A 171 9.17 -21.24 -14.98
N GLN A 172 9.79 -22.16 -15.72
CA GLN A 172 11.26 -22.22 -15.85
C GLN A 172 11.85 -20.93 -16.40
N ASP A 173 11.22 -20.35 -17.45
CA ASP A 173 11.69 -19.10 -18.05
C ASP A 173 11.51 -17.91 -17.09
N ILE A 174 10.38 -17.87 -16.37
CA ILE A 174 10.08 -16.83 -15.39
C ILE A 174 11.09 -16.83 -14.26
N TYR A 175 11.38 -17.99 -13.67
CA TYR A 175 12.33 -18.11 -12.57
C TYR A 175 13.77 -17.80 -13.03
N ARG A 176 14.18 -18.28 -14.21
CA ARG A 176 15.48 -17.91 -14.82
C ARG A 176 15.60 -16.39 -14.99
N LYS A 177 14.53 -15.73 -15.46
CA LYS A 177 14.52 -14.27 -15.59
C LYS A 177 14.59 -13.56 -14.24
N LEU A 178 13.94 -14.09 -13.19
CA LEU A 178 14.06 -13.57 -11.83
C LEU A 178 15.47 -13.68 -11.27
N ASP A 179 16.16 -14.80 -11.52
CA ASP A 179 17.55 -14.98 -11.09
C ASP A 179 18.48 -13.99 -11.81
N GLU A 180 18.32 -13.85 -13.13
CA GLU A 180 19.06 -12.84 -13.93
C GLU A 180 18.84 -11.42 -13.39
N LEU A 181 17.58 -11.03 -13.14
CA LEU A 181 17.25 -9.73 -12.58
C LEU A 181 17.83 -9.56 -11.17
N GLY A 182 17.81 -10.61 -10.35
CA GLY A 182 18.39 -10.62 -9.02
C GLY A 182 19.88 -10.32 -9.03
N ASP A 183 20.62 -10.92 -9.95
CA ASP A 183 22.07 -10.70 -10.11
C ASP A 183 22.36 -9.28 -10.60
N LEU A 184 21.57 -8.78 -11.56
CA LEU A 184 21.69 -7.42 -12.07
C LEU A 184 21.37 -6.37 -11.00
N MET A 185 20.31 -6.58 -10.22
CA MET A 185 19.95 -5.70 -9.11
C MET A 185 21.05 -5.67 -8.03
N SER A 186 21.64 -6.83 -7.69
CA SER A 186 22.75 -6.90 -6.72
C SER A 186 23.96 -6.11 -7.20
N LYS A 187 24.31 -6.22 -8.48
CA LYS A 187 25.39 -5.43 -9.10
C LYS A 187 25.09 -3.92 -9.11
N ALA A 188 23.81 -3.56 -9.17
CA ALA A 188 23.34 -2.17 -9.11
C ALA A 188 23.19 -1.63 -7.66
N GLY A 189 23.61 -2.40 -6.65
CA GLY A 189 23.58 -1.96 -5.25
C GLY A 189 22.30 -2.30 -4.47
N TYR A 190 21.43 -3.14 -5.03
CA TYR A 190 20.28 -3.66 -4.28
C TYR A 190 20.77 -4.64 -3.21
N ASP A 191 20.55 -4.28 -1.93
CA ASP A 191 20.94 -5.09 -0.78
C ASP A 191 20.03 -6.32 -0.63
N ARG A 192 20.53 -7.48 -0.98
CA ARG A 192 19.86 -8.79 -0.78
C ARG A 192 20.14 -9.27 0.65
N ARG A 193 19.29 -8.89 1.63
CA ARG A 193 19.36 -9.51 2.97
C ARG A 193 18.83 -10.95 2.91
N GLU A 194 19.32 -11.84 3.78
CA GLU A 194 18.95 -13.29 3.79
C GLU A 194 17.42 -13.56 3.81
N LYS A 195 16.63 -12.68 4.39
CA LYS A 195 15.16 -12.76 4.38
C LYS A 195 14.54 -12.52 3.00
N GLU A 196 15.28 -11.98 2.06
CA GLU A 196 14.81 -11.56 0.73
C GLU A 196 14.80 -12.71 -0.30
N LEU A 197 15.44 -13.83 -0.05
CA LEU A 197 15.30 -15.02 -0.90
C LEU A 197 13.85 -15.50 -0.99
N LEU A 198 13.09 -15.41 0.13
CA LEU A 198 11.67 -15.72 0.15
C LEU A 198 10.83 -14.62 -0.54
N LEU A 199 11.30 -13.36 -0.50
CA LEU A 199 10.63 -12.22 -1.13
C LEU A 199 10.91 -12.12 -2.63
N SER A 200 11.96 -12.78 -3.13
CA SER A 200 12.30 -12.80 -4.57
C SER A 200 11.19 -13.39 -5.45
N HIS A 201 10.35 -14.26 -4.87
CA HIS A 201 9.26 -14.94 -5.56
C HIS A 201 7.87 -14.35 -5.26
N HIS A 202 7.80 -13.09 -4.84
CA HIS A 202 6.53 -12.39 -4.69
C HIS A 202 5.77 -12.30 -6.02
N SER A 203 4.46 -12.34 -5.94
CA SER A 203 3.57 -12.35 -7.11
C SER A 203 3.85 -11.23 -8.11
N GLU A 204 4.21 -10.02 -7.62
CA GLU A 204 4.57 -8.86 -8.45
C GLU A 204 5.82 -9.14 -9.29
N ARG A 205 6.85 -9.71 -8.68
CA ARG A 205 8.11 -9.99 -9.36
C ARG A 205 7.93 -11.10 -10.40
N LEU A 206 7.13 -12.13 -10.10
CA LEU A 206 6.76 -13.17 -11.06
C LEU A 206 6.00 -12.57 -12.26
N ALA A 207 5.02 -11.70 -12.01
CA ALA A 207 4.26 -11.02 -13.03
C ALA A 207 5.14 -10.13 -13.93
N VAL A 208 6.06 -9.35 -13.34
CA VAL A 208 7.02 -8.51 -14.08
C VAL A 208 7.96 -9.36 -14.90
N ALA A 209 8.55 -10.43 -14.34
CA ALA A 209 9.45 -11.33 -15.07
C ALA A 209 8.75 -12.00 -16.24
N PHE A 210 7.51 -12.48 -16.05
CA PHE A 210 6.69 -13.02 -17.12
C PHE A 210 6.42 -11.98 -18.23
N ALA A 211 6.06 -10.76 -17.87
CA ALA A 211 5.83 -9.69 -18.83
C ALA A 211 7.09 -9.35 -19.63
N LEU A 212 8.25 -9.32 -18.98
CA LEU A 212 9.55 -9.07 -19.64
C LEU A 212 9.90 -10.10 -20.71
N ILE A 213 9.65 -11.39 -20.45
CA ILE A 213 9.93 -12.47 -21.43
C ILE A 213 8.84 -12.65 -22.49
N SER A 214 7.72 -11.96 -22.35
CA SER A 214 6.53 -12.17 -23.19
C SER A 214 6.13 -10.96 -24.01
N THR A 215 6.78 -9.81 -23.81
CA THR A 215 6.49 -8.56 -24.54
C THR A 215 7.74 -8.05 -25.26
N PRO A 216 7.59 -7.31 -26.37
CA PRO A 216 8.70 -6.71 -27.09
C PRO A 216 9.54 -5.78 -26.20
N ALA A 217 10.81 -5.62 -26.53
CA ALA A 217 11.67 -4.64 -25.89
C ALA A 217 11.08 -3.24 -26.00
N GLY A 218 11.20 -2.44 -24.91
CA GLY A 218 10.67 -1.07 -24.87
C GLY A 218 9.17 -0.94 -24.59
N ALA A 219 8.35 -1.99 -24.77
CA ALA A 219 6.92 -1.91 -24.47
C ALA A 219 6.68 -1.75 -22.95
N PRO A 220 5.74 -0.86 -22.51
CA PRO A 220 5.44 -0.71 -21.10
C PRO A 220 4.83 -1.98 -20.52
N ILE A 221 5.18 -2.31 -19.28
CA ILE A 221 4.64 -3.45 -18.53
C ILE A 221 3.54 -2.97 -17.60
N ARG A 222 2.39 -3.67 -17.61
CA ARG A 222 1.26 -3.36 -16.73
C ARG A 222 0.93 -4.56 -15.87
N VAL A 223 1.01 -4.36 -14.55
CA VAL A 223 0.69 -5.37 -13.53
C VAL A 223 -0.44 -4.85 -12.67
N LYS A 224 -1.42 -5.68 -12.38
CA LYS A 224 -2.48 -5.41 -11.39
C LYS A 224 -2.28 -6.30 -10.18
N LYS A 225 -2.73 -5.84 -9.00
CA LYS A 225 -2.55 -6.54 -7.73
C LYS A 225 -3.76 -6.33 -6.81
N ASN A 226 -4.17 -7.39 -6.10
CA ASN A 226 -5.29 -7.36 -5.16
C ASN A 226 -4.96 -6.78 -3.78
N LEU A 227 -3.70 -6.58 -3.45
CA LEU A 227 -3.23 -5.99 -2.20
C LEU A 227 -2.27 -4.84 -2.49
N ARG A 228 -1.99 -4.01 -1.49
CA ARG A 228 -0.98 -2.97 -1.58
C ARG A 228 0.40 -3.57 -1.90
N ILE A 229 1.17 -2.94 -2.77
CA ILE A 229 2.54 -3.37 -3.07
C ILE A 229 3.40 -3.26 -1.82
N CYS A 230 4.21 -4.27 -1.51
CA CYS A 230 5.11 -4.22 -0.36
C CYS A 230 6.34 -3.35 -0.66
N ARG A 231 6.97 -2.82 0.41
CA ARG A 231 8.14 -1.94 0.28
C ARG A 231 9.28 -2.58 -0.51
N ASP A 232 9.52 -3.86 -0.28
CA ASP A 232 10.57 -4.59 -0.97
C ASP A 232 10.30 -4.73 -2.48
N CYS A 233 9.08 -5.14 -2.88
CA CYS A 233 8.73 -5.19 -4.30
C CYS A 233 8.75 -3.80 -4.94
N HIS A 234 8.33 -2.75 -4.22
CA HIS A 234 8.39 -1.39 -4.72
C HIS A 234 9.84 -0.97 -5.04
N VAL A 235 10.76 -1.19 -4.11
CA VAL A 235 12.20 -0.91 -4.33
C VAL A 235 12.76 -1.77 -5.46
N ALA A 236 12.49 -3.07 -5.47
CA ALA A 236 12.96 -3.96 -6.51
C ALA A 236 12.49 -3.56 -7.92
N ILE A 237 11.21 -3.17 -8.06
CA ILE A 237 10.68 -2.74 -9.36
C ILE A 237 11.30 -1.42 -9.82
N LYS A 238 11.68 -0.51 -8.92
CA LYS A 238 12.50 0.67 -9.26
C LYS A 238 13.82 0.24 -9.92
N PHE A 239 14.57 -0.65 -9.28
CA PHE A 239 15.81 -1.19 -9.85
C PHE A 239 15.57 -1.90 -11.20
N ILE A 240 14.54 -2.74 -11.27
CA ILE A 240 14.20 -3.44 -12.52
C ILE A 240 13.91 -2.44 -13.64
N SER A 241 13.11 -1.38 -13.38
CA SER A 241 12.77 -0.38 -14.40
C SER A 241 14.00 0.32 -14.97
N GLN A 242 14.99 0.59 -14.13
CA GLN A 242 16.28 1.16 -14.53
C GLN A 242 17.12 0.18 -15.35
N ILE A 243 17.27 -1.06 -14.86
CA ILE A 243 18.09 -2.09 -15.49
C ILE A 243 17.58 -2.46 -16.88
N VAL A 244 16.26 -2.59 -17.03
CA VAL A 244 15.65 -2.98 -18.32
C VAL A 244 15.28 -1.80 -19.20
N SER A 245 15.48 -0.56 -18.72
CA SER A 245 15.11 0.70 -19.39
C SER A 245 13.67 0.68 -19.91
N ARG A 246 12.72 0.21 -19.08
CA ARG A 246 11.29 0.09 -19.43
C ARG A 246 10.41 0.69 -18.34
N GLU A 247 9.32 1.32 -18.77
CA GLU A 247 8.25 1.73 -17.87
C GLU A 247 7.52 0.49 -17.35
N ILE A 248 7.36 0.41 -16.02
CA ILE A 248 6.58 -0.63 -15.34
C ILE A 248 5.48 0.07 -14.54
N ILE A 249 4.22 -0.26 -14.83
CA ILE A 249 3.06 0.31 -14.18
C ILE A 249 2.45 -0.78 -13.30
N VAL A 250 2.39 -0.54 -12.00
CA VAL A 250 1.71 -1.44 -11.06
C VAL A 250 0.48 -0.73 -10.51
N ARG A 251 -0.70 -1.31 -10.74
CA ARG A 251 -1.94 -0.89 -10.11
C ARG A 251 -2.22 -1.78 -8.91
N ASP A 252 -2.10 -1.23 -7.72
CA ASP A 252 -2.52 -1.89 -6.49
C ASP A 252 -3.92 -1.40 -6.04
N ILE A 253 -4.40 -1.82 -4.88
CA ILE A 253 -5.74 -1.44 -4.39
C ILE A 253 -5.89 0.06 -4.14
N ASN A 254 -4.80 0.81 -3.93
CA ASN A 254 -4.83 2.21 -3.54
C ASN A 254 -4.53 3.15 -4.72
N ARG A 255 -3.54 2.81 -5.55
CA ARG A 255 -3.05 3.73 -6.59
C ARG A 255 -2.33 3.04 -7.73
N PHE A 256 -1.97 3.84 -8.73
CA PHE A 256 -1.00 3.47 -9.76
C PHE A 256 0.41 3.89 -9.32
N HIS A 257 1.37 3.00 -9.53
CA HIS A 257 2.79 3.23 -9.39
C HIS A 257 3.43 3.17 -10.77
N HIS A 258 3.91 4.30 -11.28
CA HIS A 258 4.66 4.35 -12.53
C HIS A 258 6.15 4.33 -12.22
N PHE A 259 6.79 3.20 -12.48
CA PHE A 259 8.22 3.02 -12.31
C PHE A 259 8.93 3.29 -13.62
N LYS A 260 9.86 4.22 -13.62
CA LYS A 260 10.67 4.58 -14.77
C LYS A 260 12.04 5.08 -14.32
N ASP A 261 13.09 4.65 -15.00
CA ASP A 261 14.48 5.09 -14.78
C ASP A 261 14.90 5.06 -13.29
N GLY A 262 14.50 4.03 -12.56
CA GLY A 262 14.84 3.85 -11.14
C GLY A 262 14.00 4.67 -10.16
N THR A 263 13.00 5.42 -10.64
CA THR A 263 12.10 6.23 -9.83
C THR A 263 10.68 5.71 -9.84
N CYS A 264 9.84 6.22 -8.95
CA CYS A 264 8.40 5.95 -8.95
C CYS A 264 7.61 7.25 -8.84
N SER A 265 6.49 7.35 -9.56
CA SER A 265 5.59 8.51 -9.53
C SER A 265 5.02 8.85 -8.14
N CYS A 266 5.06 7.91 -7.19
CA CYS A 266 4.62 8.15 -5.81
C CYS A 266 5.65 8.91 -4.96
N GLY A 267 6.86 9.18 -5.45
CA GLY A 267 7.93 9.84 -4.69
C GLY A 267 8.35 9.09 -3.43
N ASP A 268 8.13 7.75 -3.39
CA ASP A 268 8.31 6.89 -2.23
C ASP A 268 7.36 7.22 -1.04
N TYR A 269 6.35 8.05 -1.28
CA TYR A 269 5.27 8.39 -0.35
C TYR A 269 4.01 7.57 -0.67
N TRP A 270 3.82 6.43 0.02
CA TRP A 270 2.73 5.50 -0.28
C TRP A 270 2.40 4.56 0.88
#